data_649d7e495c2e8af08212c19bf15b960c
#
_entry.id   649d7e495c2e8af08212c19bf15b960c
#
_cell.length_a   1.000
_cell.length_b   1.000
_cell.length_c   1.000
_cell.angle_alpha   90.00
_cell.angle_beta   90.00
_cell.angle_gamma   90.00
#
_symmetry.space_group_name_H-M   'P 1'
#
loop_
_entity.id
_entity.type
_entity.pdbx_description
1 polymer ?
#
loop_
_entity_poly.entity_id
_entity_poly.type
_entity_poly.pdbx_seq_one_letter_code
_entity_poly.pdbx_strand_id
1 'polypeptide(L)'
;EENQQMIKQTLEDFGINIASIKATVGPTVTLYEIVPEAGVRISKIKNLEDDIALSLSALQIRIIAPMPGKGTIGIEVPNNKPQTVSMQSVVASRKFQECSYDLPVAIGRTIVNEVFMFDLCKTPHLLVAGATGQGKSVGLNAIITSLLYKKHPAELKFVMVDPKQVEFSIYSKIERHYLAKLPNADKPIVTEPGDAVATLNSLVIEMENRYKLLVEASARNIKEYNEKFISRRLNPEKGHRFL
;
A
#
# COMPACT_ATOMS: atom_id res chain seq x y z
N GLU A 1 -25.11 0.49 -17.27
CA GLU A 1 -25.95 -0.38 -18.09
C GLU A 1 -25.46 -0.41 -19.55
N GLU A 2 -25.20 0.74 -20.16
CA GLU A 2 -24.71 0.86 -21.55
C GLU A 2 -23.42 0.05 -21.79
N ASN A 3 -22.38 0.26 -21.00
CA ASN A 3 -21.13 -0.50 -21.10
C ASN A 3 -21.34 -2.02 -20.94
N GLN A 4 -22.29 -2.43 -20.13
CA GLN A 4 -22.63 -3.85 -19.92
C GLN A 4 -23.17 -4.47 -21.21
N GLN A 5 -24.05 -3.74 -21.90
CA GLN A 5 -24.61 -4.15 -23.17
C GLN A 5 -23.53 -4.19 -24.26
N MET A 6 -22.65 -3.18 -24.30
CA MET A 6 -21.56 -3.12 -25.27
C MET A 6 -20.59 -4.29 -25.09
N ILE A 7 -20.18 -4.60 -23.86
CA ILE A 7 -19.32 -5.76 -23.57
C ILE A 7 -19.99 -7.05 -24.04
N LYS A 8 -21.28 -7.23 -23.71
CA LYS A 8 -22.03 -8.42 -24.10
C LYS A 8 -22.09 -8.53 -25.63
N GLN A 9 -22.47 -7.47 -26.31
CA GLN A 9 -22.58 -7.44 -27.77
C GLN A 9 -21.22 -7.73 -28.43
N THR A 10 -20.14 -7.11 -27.97
CA THR A 10 -18.81 -7.35 -28.51
C THR A 10 -18.41 -8.82 -28.38
N LEU A 11 -18.67 -9.45 -27.23
CA LEU A 11 -18.37 -10.87 -27.05
C LEU A 11 -19.23 -11.76 -27.96
N GLU A 12 -20.52 -11.46 -28.11
CA GLU A 12 -21.44 -12.17 -28.99
C GLU A 12 -21.04 -12.06 -30.47
N ASP A 13 -20.59 -10.88 -30.93
CA ASP A 13 -20.10 -10.63 -32.28
C ASP A 13 -18.86 -11.50 -32.64
N PHE A 14 -18.05 -11.82 -31.64
CA PHE A 14 -16.91 -12.75 -31.77
C PHE A 14 -17.28 -14.22 -31.44
N GLY A 15 -18.57 -14.53 -31.36
CA GLY A 15 -19.05 -15.90 -31.14
C GLY A 15 -18.79 -16.42 -29.71
N ILE A 16 -18.77 -15.52 -28.73
CA ILE A 16 -18.57 -15.85 -27.34
C ILE A 16 -19.87 -15.52 -26.57
N ASN A 17 -20.59 -16.54 -26.20
CA ASN A 17 -21.80 -16.39 -25.39
C ASN A 17 -21.46 -16.33 -23.91
N ILE A 18 -22.16 -15.48 -23.18
CA ILE A 18 -22.03 -15.32 -21.73
C ILE A 18 -23.36 -15.62 -21.03
N ALA A 19 -23.29 -16.36 -19.93
CA ALA A 19 -24.48 -16.70 -19.14
C ALA A 19 -24.98 -15.52 -18.31
N SER A 20 -24.07 -14.72 -17.76
CA SER A 20 -24.42 -13.52 -16.99
C SER A 20 -23.28 -12.50 -16.94
N ILE A 21 -23.63 -11.24 -16.72
CA ILE A 21 -22.70 -10.15 -16.48
C ILE A 21 -23.21 -9.30 -15.29
N LYS A 22 -22.33 -9.04 -14.34
CA LYS A 22 -22.60 -8.21 -13.16
C LYS A 22 -21.61 -7.04 -13.12
N ALA A 23 -22.11 -5.82 -12.95
CA ALA A 23 -21.28 -4.64 -12.78
C ALA A 23 -21.16 -4.25 -11.30
N THR A 24 -19.93 -3.97 -10.87
CA THR A 24 -19.61 -3.39 -9.56
C THR A 24 -18.85 -2.09 -9.79
N VAL A 25 -19.48 -0.96 -9.43
CA VAL A 25 -18.91 0.37 -9.63
C VAL A 25 -17.99 0.70 -8.47
N GLY A 26 -16.69 0.87 -8.76
CA GLY A 26 -15.69 1.37 -7.83
C GLY A 26 -15.41 2.87 -8.01
N PRO A 27 -14.51 3.44 -7.18
CA PRO A 27 -14.18 4.87 -7.25
C PRO A 27 -13.56 5.29 -8.59
N THR A 28 -12.66 4.48 -9.14
CA THR A 28 -11.88 4.81 -10.35
C THR A 28 -12.15 3.87 -11.50
N VAL A 29 -12.55 2.64 -11.23
CA VAL A 29 -12.87 1.62 -12.23
C VAL A 29 -14.19 0.94 -11.92
N THR A 30 -14.86 0.44 -12.94
CA THR A 30 -16.00 -0.46 -12.81
C THR A 30 -15.57 -1.86 -13.17
N LEU A 31 -15.84 -2.82 -12.31
CA LEU A 31 -15.58 -4.24 -12.54
C LEU A 31 -16.84 -4.89 -13.14
N TYR A 32 -16.70 -5.48 -14.32
CA TYR A 32 -17.70 -6.34 -14.94
C TYR A 32 -17.30 -7.80 -14.74
N GLU A 33 -18.04 -8.50 -13.87
CA GLU A 33 -17.84 -9.94 -13.65
C GLU A 33 -18.71 -10.72 -14.63
N ILE A 34 -18.07 -11.55 -15.45
CA ILE A 34 -18.70 -12.31 -16.51
C ILE A 34 -18.64 -13.78 -16.16
N VAL A 35 -19.76 -14.47 -16.34
CA VAL A 35 -19.84 -15.94 -16.33
C VAL A 35 -19.94 -16.38 -17.78
N PRO A 36 -18.90 -17.00 -18.36
CA PRO A 36 -18.97 -17.54 -19.73
C PRO A 36 -19.90 -18.77 -19.77
N GLU A 37 -20.50 -19.04 -20.93
CA GLU A 37 -21.19 -20.30 -21.14
C GLU A 37 -20.24 -21.51 -21.16
N ALA A 38 -20.80 -22.71 -20.95
CA ALA A 38 -20.02 -23.94 -20.94
C ALA A 38 -19.31 -24.15 -22.29
N GLY A 39 -18.02 -24.50 -22.25
CA GLY A 39 -17.20 -24.72 -23.44
C GLY A 39 -16.47 -23.48 -23.94
N VAL A 40 -16.69 -22.29 -23.43
CA VAL A 40 -15.96 -21.08 -23.77
C VAL A 40 -14.56 -21.12 -23.15
N ARG A 41 -13.53 -20.98 -23.98
CA ARG A 41 -12.13 -20.92 -23.51
C ARG A 41 -11.80 -19.50 -23.02
N ILE A 42 -11.23 -19.40 -21.82
CA ILE A 42 -10.80 -18.12 -21.21
C ILE A 42 -9.86 -17.33 -22.13
N SER A 43 -8.94 -18.03 -22.84
CA SER A 43 -8.01 -17.39 -23.77
C SER A 43 -8.70 -16.62 -24.90
N LYS A 44 -9.85 -17.07 -25.37
CA LYS A 44 -10.62 -16.33 -26.38
C LYS A 44 -11.06 -14.95 -25.88
N ILE A 45 -11.53 -14.89 -24.64
CA ILE A 45 -11.98 -13.61 -24.03
C ILE A 45 -10.77 -12.70 -23.78
N LYS A 46 -9.64 -13.26 -23.28
CA LYS A 46 -8.41 -12.47 -23.07
C LYS A 46 -7.89 -11.82 -24.34
N ASN A 47 -7.96 -12.52 -25.46
CA ASN A 47 -7.47 -12.01 -26.73
C ASN A 47 -8.33 -10.88 -27.32
N LEU A 48 -9.53 -10.65 -26.78
CA LEU A 48 -10.42 -9.56 -27.18
C LEU A 48 -10.28 -8.30 -26.31
N GLU A 49 -9.21 -8.19 -25.51
CA GLU A 49 -8.99 -7.04 -24.63
C GLU A 49 -9.02 -5.72 -25.41
N ASP A 50 -8.31 -5.65 -26.52
CA ASP A 50 -8.23 -4.46 -27.37
C ASP A 50 -9.57 -4.18 -28.06
N ASP A 51 -10.27 -5.22 -28.55
CA ASP A 51 -11.57 -5.07 -29.21
C ASP A 51 -12.64 -4.55 -28.25
N ILE A 52 -12.66 -5.08 -27.02
CA ILE A 52 -13.56 -4.61 -25.96
C ILE A 52 -13.20 -3.16 -25.56
N ALA A 53 -11.91 -2.84 -25.41
CA ALA A 53 -11.48 -1.47 -25.12
C ALA A 53 -11.95 -0.48 -26.19
N LEU A 54 -11.79 -0.87 -27.45
CA LEU A 54 -12.23 -0.07 -28.59
C LEU A 54 -13.75 0.16 -28.58
N SER A 55 -14.53 -0.91 -28.37
CA SER A 55 -16.01 -0.83 -28.34
C SER A 55 -16.50 0.10 -27.23
N LEU A 56 -15.81 0.12 -26.09
CA LEU A 56 -16.14 0.96 -24.94
C LEU A 56 -15.57 2.38 -25.05
N SER A 57 -14.83 2.68 -26.13
CA SER A 57 -14.04 3.92 -26.24
C SER A 57 -13.15 4.18 -25.01
N ALA A 58 -12.65 3.11 -24.40
CA ALA A 58 -11.79 3.17 -23.23
C ALA A 58 -10.31 3.17 -23.67
N LEU A 59 -9.50 4.02 -23.02
CA LEU A 59 -8.07 4.10 -23.32
C LEU A 59 -7.33 2.78 -23.01
N GLN A 60 -7.77 2.08 -21.98
CA GLN A 60 -7.22 0.80 -21.55
C GLN A 60 -8.22 0.10 -20.64
N ILE A 61 -8.38 -1.21 -20.82
CA ILE A 61 -9.10 -2.09 -19.90
C ILE A 61 -8.13 -3.12 -19.34
N ARG A 62 -8.57 -3.92 -18.39
CA ARG A 62 -7.80 -5.04 -17.85
C ARG A 62 -8.69 -6.25 -17.67
N ILE A 63 -8.28 -7.39 -18.23
CA ILE A 63 -8.98 -8.65 -18.05
C ILE A 63 -8.29 -9.50 -16.96
N ILE A 64 -9.05 -9.83 -15.92
CA ILE A 64 -8.64 -10.71 -14.82
C ILE A 64 -9.33 -12.06 -15.03
N ALA A 65 -8.57 -13.05 -15.45
CA ALA A 65 -9.17 -14.36 -15.77
C ALA A 65 -8.19 -15.52 -15.45
N PRO A 66 -8.59 -16.42 -14.55
CA PRO A 66 -9.83 -16.39 -13.74
C PRO A 66 -9.79 -15.35 -12.60
N MET A 67 -10.95 -14.92 -12.13
CA MET A 67 -11.04 -14.13 -10.91
C MET A 67 -10.63 -14.98 -9.71
N PRO A 68 -9.74 -14.48 -8.82
CA PRO A 68 -9.31 -15.22 -7.62
C PRO A 68 -10.49 -15.66 -6.75
N GLY A 69 -10.57 -16.95 -6.45
CA GLY A 69 -11.64 -17.54 -5.62
C GLY A 69 -13.02 -17.61 -6.27
N LYS A 70 -13.14 -17.27 -7.55
CA LYS A 70 -14.40 -17.30 -8.31
C LYS A 70 -14.18 -17.95 -9.67
N GLY A 71 -15.20 -18.67 -10.18
CA GLY A 71 -15.22 -19.23 -11.53
C GLY A 71 -15.62 -18.21 -12.60
N THR A 72 -15.35 -16.92 -12.40
CA THR A 72 -15.76 -15.81 -13.25
C THR A 72 -14.57 -15.12 -13.90
N ILE A 73 -14.83 -14.31 -14.91
CA ILE A 73 -13.85 -13.42 -15.56
C ILE A 73 -14.20 -11.98 -15.20
N GLY A 74 -13.21 -11.21 -14.74
CA GLY A 74 -13.36 -9.79 -14.45
C GLY A 74 -12.84 -8.93 -15.60
N ILE A 75 -13.60 -7.92 -16.02
CA ILE A 75 -13.16 -6.85 -16.92
C ILE A 75 -13.22 -5.54 -16.14
N GLU A 76 -12.06 -4.95 -15.88
CA GLU A 76 -11.94 -3.63 -15.25
C GLU A 76 -11.94 -2.55 -16.34
N VAL A 77 -12.91 -1.66 -16.27
CA VAL A 77 -13.04 -0.53 -17.19
C VAL A 77 -12.90 0.77 -16.41
N PRO A 78 -11.99 1.68 -16.79
CA PRO A 78 -11.86 2.97 -16.15
C PRO A 78 -13.17 3.77 -16.20
N ASN A 79 -13.51 4.42 -15.09
CA ASN A 79 -14.68 5.28 -15.05
C ASN A 79 -14.44 6.58 -15.84
N ASN A 80 -15.41 7.05 -16.60
CA ASN A 80 -15.31 8.34 -17.32
C ASN A 80 -15.13 9.53 -16.37
N LYS A 81 -15.66 9.43 -15.15
CA LYS A 81 -15.52 10.43 -14.07
C LYS A 81 -15.01 9.73 -12.81
N PRO A 82 -13.69 9.51 -12.68
CA PRO A 82 -13.13 8.87 -11.50
C PRO A 82 -13.33 9.75 -10.26
N GLN A 83 -13.68 9.13 -9.15
CA GLN A 83 -13.81 9.80 -7.85
C GLN A 83 -12.46 9.77 -7.12
N THR A 84 -12.08 10.92 -6.58
CA THR A 84 -10.90 11.01 -5.71
C THR A 84 -11.23 10.43 -4.34
N VAL A 85 -10.44 9.42 -3.93
CA VAL A 85 -10.50 8.88 -2.59
C VAL A 85 -9.61 9.72 -1.67
N SER A 86 -10.21 10.50 -0.77
CA SER A 86 -9.43 11.32 0.16
C SER A 86 -8.77 10.46 1.24
N MET A 87 -7.52 10.80 1.61
CA MET A 87 -6.82 10.14 2.72
C MET A 87 -7.59 10.25 4.03
N GLN A 88 -8.24 11.39 4.27
CA GLN A 88 -9.10 11.60 5.43
C GLN A 88 -10.21 10.53 5.53
N SER A 89 -10.89 10.22 4.42
CA SER A 89 -11.94 9.20 4.40
C SER A 89 -11.43 7.78 4.66
N VAL A 90 -10.15 7.55 4.37
CA VAL A 90 -9.49 6.26 4.57
C VAL A 90 -9.07 6.10 6.02
N VAL A 91 -8.35 7.09 6.59
CA VAL A 91 -7.88 7.02 7.98
C VAL A 91 -9.02 7.16 9.00
N ALA A 92 -10.10 7.85 8.67
CA ALA A 92 -11.30 7.94 9.50
C ALA A 92 -12.18 6.68 9.45
N SER A 93 -11.90 5.75 8.55
CA SER A 93 -12.69 4.52 8.45
C SER A 93 -12.59 3.66 9.70
N ARG A 94 -13.71 3.01 10.07
CA ARG A 94 -13.74 2.08 11.20
C ARG A 94 -12.68 0.99 11.08
N LYS A 95 -12.50 0.44 9.88
CA LYS A 95 -11.50 -0.60 9.59
C LYS A 95 -10.08 -0.15 9.93
N PHE A 96 -9.71 1.11 9.64
CA PHE A 96 -8.40 1.67 9.99
C PHE A 96 -8.30 1.96 11.48
N GLN A 97 -9.33 2.57 12.06
CA GLN A 97 -9.31 2.96 13.48
C GLN A 97 -9.24 1.75 14.44
N GLU A 98 -9.97 0.68 14.16
CA GLU A 98 -10.04 -0.51 15.00
C GLU A 98 -8.99 -1.59 14.64
N CYS A 99 -8.12 -1.36 13.65
CA CYS A 99 -7.14 -2.37 13.27
C CYS A 99 -6.08 -2.60 14.34
N SER A 100 -5.68 -3.86 14.50
CA SER A 100 -4.66 -4.33 15.46
C SER A 100 -3.27 -4.52 14.84
N TYR A 101 -3.03 -3.97 13.64
CA TYR A 101 -1.73 -4.08 12.97
C TYR A 101 -0.66 -3.27 13.72
N ASP A 102 0.55 -3.80 13.72
CA ASP A 102 1.67 -3.12 14.38
C ASP A 102 2.09 -1.86 13.62
N LEU A 103 2.18 -1.91 12.29
CA LEU A 103 2.40 -0.74 11.42
C LEU A 103 1.34 -0.70 10.31
N PRO A 104 0.12 -0.21 10.60
CA PRO A 104 -0.96 -0.18 9.62
C PRO A 104 -0.71 0.83 8.53
N VAL A 105 -0.77 0.37 7.29
CA VAL A 105 -0.71 1.20 6.10
C VAL A 105 -2.00 1.05 5.33
N ALA A 106 -2.67 2.17 5.05
CA ALA A 106 -3.87 2.22 4.22
C ALA A 106 -3.59 3.11 2.99
N ILE A 107 -3.74 2.56 1.81
CA ILE A 107 -3.34 3.23 0.56
C ILE A 107 -4.50 3.62 -0.35
N GLY A 108 -5.73 3.36 0.06
CA GLY A 108 -6.92 3.72 -0.71
C GLY A 108 -8.08 2.77 -0.53
N ARG A 109 -8.88 2.62 -1.58
CA ARG A 109 -10.04 1.73 -1.60
C ARG A 109 -9.97 0.76 -2.76
N THR A 110 -10.50 -0.43 -2.54
CA THR A 110 -10.69 -1.45 -3.58
C THR A 110 -11.81 -1.06 -4.53
N ILE A 111 -11.97 -1.83 -5.61
CA ILE A 111 -13.09 -1.70 -6.57
C ILE A 111 -14.46 -1.87 -5.90
N VAL A 112 -14.55 -2.63 -4.83
CA VAL A 112 -15.78 -2.77 -4.03
C VAL A 112 -15.92 -1.70 -2.93
N ASN A 113 -15.15 -0.61 -3.05
CA ASN A 113 -15.17 0.55 -2.14
C ASN A 113 -14.75 0.24 -0.69
N GLU A 114 -14.07 -0.87 -0.43
CA GLU A 114 -13.50 -1.20 0.87
C GLU A 114 -12.13 -0.59 1.04
N VAL A 115 -11.80 -0.12 2.25
CA VAL A 115 -10.45 0.37 2.56
C VAL A 115 -9.44 -0.77 2.41
N PHE A 116 -8.44 -0.56 1.54
CA PHE A 116 -7.32 -1.47 1.39
C PHE A 116 -6.20 -1.08 2.34
N MET A 117 -5.80 -2.02 3.19
CA MET A 117 -4.75 -1.80 4.18
C MET A 117 -3.99 -3.09 4.45
N PHE A 118 -2.75 -2.93 4.88
CA PHE A 118 -1.86 -4.03 5.26
C PHE A 118 -0.95 -3.64 6.43
N ASP A 119 -0.31 -4.62 7.05
CA ASP A 119 0.67 -4.42 8.10
C ASP A 119 2.08 -4.35 7.49
N LEU A 120 2.74 -3.21 7.60
CA LEU A 120 4.09 -3.02 7.06
C LEU A 120 5.12 -3.91 7.78
N CYS A 121 4.89 -4.31 9.03
CA CYS A 121 5.74 -5.27 9.72
C CYS A 121 5.78 -6.64 9.04
N LYS A 122 4.71 -7.04 8.35
CA LYS A 122 4.63 -8.30 7.60
C LYS A 122 5.22 -8.20 6.19
N THR A 123 5.50 -6.99 5.73
CA THR A 123 6.16 -6.69 4.45
C THR A 123 7.34 -5.77 4.72
N PRO A 124 8.42 -6.27 5.37
CA PRO A 124 9.52 -5.43 5.86
C PRO A 124 10.24 -4.67 4.75
N HIS A 125 10.16 -5.15 3.52
CA HIS A 125 10.71 -4.50 2.33
C HIS A 125 9.60 -4.26 1.32
N LEU A 126 9.36 -2.99 0.99
CA LEU A 126 8.32 -2.58 0.05
C LEU A 126 8.95 -1.76 -1.09
N LEU A 127 8.85 -2.26 -2.30
CA LEU A 127 9.20 -1.52 -3.50
C LEU A 127 7.95 -0.85 -4.07
N VAL A 128 7.98 0.48 -4.17
CA VAL A 128 6.92 1.27 -4.81
C VAL A 128 7.46 1.86 -6.11
N ALA A 129 6.92 1.44 -7.23
CA ALA A 129 7.32 1.89 -8.56
C ALA A 129 6.12 2.42 -9.34
N GLY A 130 6.38 3.35 -10.26
CA GLY A 130 5.39 3.93 -11.14
C GLY A 130 6.02 4.94 -12.09
N ALA A 131 5.48 5.07 -13.29
CA ALA A 131 5.87 6.12 -14.23
C ALA A 131 5.50 7.52 -13.68
N THR A 132 6.07 8.54 -14.27
CA THR A 132 5.77 9.93 -13.91
C THR A 132 4.25 10.20 -14.00
N GLY A 133 3.68 10.79 -12.97
CA GLY A 133 2.25 11.09 -12.90
C GLY A 133 1.35 9.92 -12.50
N GLN A 134 1.88 8.71 -12.32
CA GLN A 134 1.08 7.51 -11.95
C GLN A 134 0.85 7.34 -10.44
N GLY A 135 1.12 8.36 -9.64
CA GLY A 135 0.76 8.40 -8.23
C GLY A 135 1.77 7.77 -7.26
N LYS A 136 3.03 7.48 -7.67
CA LYS A 136 4.07 6.96 -6.79
C LYS A 136 4.23 7.81 -5.52
N SER A 137 4.40 9.12 -5.68
CA SER A 137 4.57 10.07 -4.56
C SER A 137 3.31 10.13 -3.70
N VAL A 138 2.13 10.04 -4.30
CA VAL A 138 0.85 9.96 -3.56
C VAL A 138 0.79 8.69 -2.71
N GLY A 139 1.20 7.56 -3.27
CA GLY A 139 1.29 6.28 -2.55
C GLY A 139 2.26 6.33 -1.37
N LEU A 140 3.46 6.91 -1.57
CA LEU A 140 4.44 7.09 -0.48
C LEU A 140 3.89 8.01 0.62
N ASN A 141 3.23 9.11 0.25
CA ASN A 141 2.59 10.00 1.20
C ASN A 141 1.43 9.31 1.96
N ALA A 142 0.67 8.44 1.31
CA ALA A 142 -0.37 7.66 1.96
C ALA A 142 0.21 6.70 3.01
N ILE A 143 1.35 6.05 2.72
CA ILE A 143 2.07 5.18 3.65
C ILE A 143 2.50 5.99 4.89
N ILE A 144 3.23 7.09 4.69
CA ILE A 144 3.73 7.93 5.78
C ILE A 144 2.58 8.48 6.61
N THR A 145 1.55 9.01 5.96
CA THR A 145 0.37 9.57 6.64
C THR A 145 -0.35 8.52 7.48
N SER A 146 -0.54 7.31 6.95
CA SER A 146 -1.15 6.20 7.72
C SER A 146 -0.41 5.95 9.03
N LEU A 147 0.92 5.88 8.97
CA LEU A 147 1.77 5.63 10.12
C LEU A 147 1.73 6.80 11.13
N LEU A 148 1.77 8.04 10.64
CA LEU A 148 1.66 9.24 11.49
C LEU A 148 0.32 9.32 12.23
N TYR A 149 -0.77 8.88 11.61
CA TYR A 149 -2.09 8.86 12.26
C TYR A 149 -2.27 7.75 13.29
N LYS A 150 -1.46 6.70 13.23
CA LYS A 150 -1.65 5.51 14.07
C LYS A 150 -0.59 5.33 15.14
N LYS A 151 0.61 5.85 14.93
CA LYS A 151 1.76 5.60 15.82
C LYS A 151 2.25 6.85 16.52
N HIS A 152 2.53 6.70 17.82
CA HIS A 152 3.16 7.74 18.60
C HIS A 152 4.66 7.86 18.27
N PRO A 153 5.28 9.06 18.38
CA PRO A 153 6.71 9.23 18.10
C PRO A 153 7.66 8.37 18.96
N ALA A 154 7.20 7.91 20.11
CA ALA A 154 7.95 6.96 20.94
C ALA A 154 8.00 5.54 20.36
N GLU A 155 7.05 5.19 19.50
CA GLU A 155 6.92 3.86 18.90
C GLU A 155 7.48 3.80 17.47
N LEU A 156 7.63 4.96 16.80
CA LEU A 156 8.01 5.03 15.40
C LEU A 156 8.93 6.22 15.12
N LYS A 157 10.00 5.94 14.40
CA LYS A 157 10.87 6.95 13.79
C LYS A 157 11.03 6.67 12.31
N PHE A 158 11.14 7.74 11.54
CA PHE A 158 11.46 7.68 10.12
C PHE A 158 12.92 8.12 9.88
N VAL A 159 13.59 7.41 9.01
CA VAL A 159 14.80 7.87 8.34
C VAL A 159 14.43 8.11 6.89
N MET A 160 14.57 9.35 6.44
CA MET A 160 14.16 9.74 5.09
C MET A 160 15.38 10.12 4.26
N VAL A 161 15.48 9.52 3.07
CA VAL A 161 16.52 9.81 2.09
C VAL A 161 15.85 10.31 0.81
N ASP A 162 16.09 11.55 0.44
CA ASP A 162 15.50 12.20 -0.74
C ASP A 162 16.57 12.99 -1.52
N PRO A 163 17.32 12.31 -2.39
CA PRO A 163 18.39 12.94 -3.17
C PRO A 163 17.90 14.08 -4.08
N LYS A 164 16.64 14.04 -4.49
CA LYS A 164 16.05 15.05 -5.36
C LYS A 164 15.43 16.23 -4.62
N GLN A 165 15.26 16.13 -3.31
CA GLN A 165 14.66 17.15 -2.43
C GLN A 165 13.24 17.56 -2.84
N VAL A 166 12.47 16.66 -3.47
CA VAL A 166 11.15 16.96 -4.05
C VAL A 166 10.02 16.24 -3.30
N GLU A 167 10.29 15.01 -2.85
CA GLU A 167 9.24 14.11 -2.38
C GLU A 167 8.90 14.33 -0.89
N PHE A 168 9.92 14.54 -0.05
CA PHE A 168 9.78 14.47 1.41
C PHE A 168 10.03 15.79 2.15
N SER A 169 10.29 16.89 1.46
CA SER A 169 10.61 18.20 2.07
C SER A 169 9.56 18.67 3.08
N ILE A 170 8.28 18.36 2.84
CA ILE A 170 7.17 18.69 3.73
C ILE A 170 7.31 18.05 5.14
N TYR A 171 7.94 16.89 5.23
CA TYR A 171 8.13 16.15 6.47
C TYR A 171 9.26 16.71 7.36
N SER A 172 10.04 17.68 6.90
CA SER A 172 11.00 18.40 7.76
C SER A 172 10.32 19.01 8.99
N LYS A 173 9.04 19.36 8.89
CA LYS A 173 8.25 19.92 10.00
C LYS A 173 8.04 18.97 11.19
N ILE A 174 8.18 17.66 10.97
CA ILE A 174 8.04 16.65 12.03
C ILE A 174 9.39 16.17 12.57
N GLU A 175 10.48 16.87 12.25
CA GLU A 175 11.86 16.53 12.64
C GLU A 175 11.97 16.14 14.10
N ARG A 176 11.51 17.00 15.01
CA ARG A 176 11.69 16.84 16.46
C ARG A 176 11.01 15.59 17.03
N HIS A 177 9.98 15.10 16.38
CA HIS A 177 9.14 14.03 16.89
C HIS A 177 9.38 12.70 16.17
N TYR A 178 9.39 12.72 14.86
CA TYR A 178 9.33 11.48 14.06
C TYR A 178 10.59 11.19 13.25
N LEU A 179 11.46 12.18 12.98
CA LEU A 179 12.66 11.90 12.18
C LEU A 179 13.84 11.50 13.04
N ALA A 180 14.54 10.46 12.61
CA ALA A 180 15.85 10.09 13.12
C ALA A 180 16.91 10.52 12.10
N LYS A 181 17.94 11.21 12.56
CA LYS A 181 19.06 11.70 11.77
C LYS A 181 20.39 11.47 12.47
N LEU A 182 21.48 11.55 11.75
CA LEU A 182 22.83 11.56 12.34
C LEU A 182 23.00 12.77 13.27
N PRO A 183 23.73 12.66 14.39
CA PRO A 183 23.89 13.74 15.37
C PRO A 183 24.40 15.04 14.77
N ASN A 184 25.29 14.97 13.78
CA ASN A 184 25.91 16.11 13.13
C ASN A 184 25.26 16.50 11.79
N ALA A 185 24.10 15.94 11.47
CA ALA A 185 23.39 16.28 10.23
C ALA A 185 22.67 17.63 10.38
N ASP A 186 22.94 18.56 9.47
CA ASP A 186 22.31 19.87 9.42
C ASP A 186 20.83 19.76 9.00
N LYS A 187 20.53 18.81 8.11
CA LYS A 187 19.19 18.60 7.55
C LYS A 187 18.53 17.37 8.16
N PRO A 188 17.22 17.42 8.41
CA PRO A 188 16.48 16.27 8.95
C PRO A 188 16.23 15.14 7.94
N ILE A 189 16.31 15.47 6.65
CA ILE A 189 16.15 14.53 5.53
C ILE A 189 17.47 14.45 4.79
N VAL A 190 17.96 13.26 4.57
CA VAL A 190 19.26 13.01 3.92
C VAL A 190 19.15 13.26 2.44
N THR A 191 19.99 14.12 1.90
CA THR A 191 20.00 14.50 0.49
C THR A 191 21.26 14.09 -0.26
N GLU A 192 22.39 13.98 0.47
CA GLU A 192 23.69 13.67 -0.11
C GLU A 192 23.99 12.17 -0.06
N PRO A 193 24.57 11.58 -1.11
CA PRO A 193 24.87 10.14 -1.15
C PRO A 193 25.81 9.68 -0.02
N GLY A 194 26.79 10.49 0.34
CA GLY A 194 27.72 10.18 1.43
C GLY A 194 27.02 10.06 2.78
N ASP A 195 26.11 11.00 3.07
CA ASP A 195 25.31 10.98 4.30
C ASP A 195 24.33 9.82 4.31
N ALA A 196 23.81 9.42 3.14
CA ALA A 196 22.95 8.25 3.03
C ALA A 196 23.70 6.96 3.44
N VAL A 197 24.93 6.79 2.96
CA VAL A 197 25.77 5.64 3.35
C VAL A 197 26.07 5.67 4.85
N ALA A 198 26.46 6.83 5.40
CA ALA A 198 26.73 6.98 6.82
C ALA A 198 25.47 6.68 7.67
N THR A 199 24.30 7.14 7.23
CA THR A 199 23.03 6.89 7.89
C THR A 199 22.67 5.41 7.88
N LEU A 200 22.82 4.73 6.75
CA LEU A 200 22.57 3.28 6.65
C LEU A 200 23.53 2.48 7.55
N ASN A 201 24.80 2.83 7.61
CA ASN A 201 25.76 2.20 8.52
C ASN A 201 25.36 2.41 10.00
N SER A 202 24.90 3.60 10.34
CA SER A 202 24.37 3.89 11.70
C SER A 202 23.14 3.04 12.04
N LEU A 203 22.26 2.79 11.09
CA LEU A 203 21.11 1.91 11.27
C LEU A 203 21.50 0.44 11.50
N VAL A 204 22.56 -0.03 10.84
CA VAL A 204 23.11 -1.37 11.09
C VAL A 204 23.61 -1.47 12.53
N ILE A 205 24.36 -0.47 13.01
CA ILE A 205 24.84 -0.42 14.40
C ILE A 205 23.66 -0.39 15.39
N GLU A 206 22.64 0.41 15.14
CA GLU A 206 21.44 0.46 15.99
C GLU A 206 20.71 -0.90 16.02
N MET A 207 20.59 -1.56 14.86
CA MET A 207 20.03 -2.91 14.76
C MET A 207 20.81 -3.91 15.63
N GLU A 208 22.13 -3.93 15.53
CA GLU A 208 22.98 -4.81 16.34
C GLU A 208 22.85 -4.51 17.83
N ASN A 209 22.76 -3.26 18.23
CA ASN A 209 22.55 -2.87 19.62
C ASN A 209 21.18 -3.35 20.13
N ARG A 210 20.13 -3.26 19.31
CA ARG A 210 18.82 -3.80 19.66
C ARG A 210 18.85 -5.32 19.80
N TYR A 211 19.56 -6.04 18.94
CA TYR A 211 19.74 -7.49 19.07
C TYR A 211 20.42 -7.87 20.39
N LYS A 212 21.45 -7.13 20.82
CA LYS A 212 22.08 -7.36 22.13
C LYS A 212 21.08 -7.20 23.27
N LEU A 213 20.28 -6.13 23.26
CA LEU A 213 19.24 -5.92 24.27
C LEU A 213 18.16 -7.01 24.26
N LEU A 214 17.78 -7.51 23.09
CA LEU A 214 16.85 -8.64 22.97
C LEU A 214 17.43 -9.92 23.60
N VAL A 215 18.70 -10.22 23.34
CA VAL A 215 19.39 -11.37 23.92
C VAL A 215 19.48 -11.27 25.44
N GLU A 216 19.91 -10.11 25.97
CA GLU A 216 19.99 -9.85 27.42
C GLU A 216 18.64 -9.99 28.13
N ALA A 217 17.58 -9.55 27.44
CA ALA A 217 16.21 -9.67 27.94
C ALA A 217 15.60 -11.08 27.73
N SER A 218 16.29 -11.99 27.04
CA SER A 218 15.75 -13.27 26.58
C SER A 218 14.43 -13.11 25.85
N ALA A 219 14.35 -12.09 24.97
CA ALA A 219 13.20 -11.79 24.15
C ALA A 219 13.47 -12.16 22.69
N ARG A 220 12.49 -12.74 21.99
CA ARG A 220 12.62 -13.19 20.60
C ARG A 220 12.36 -12.10 19.56
N ASN A 221 11.67 -11.04 19.97
CA ASN A 221 11.31 -9.94 19.10
C ASN A 221 11.06 -8.67 19.92
N ILE A 222 10.96 -7.52 19.23
CA ILE A 222 10.76 -6.19 19.84
C ILE A 222 9.47 -6.11 20.67
N LYS A 223 8.41 -6.80 20.28
CA LYS A 223 7.12 -6.77 20.97
C LYS A 223 7.24 -7.43 22.34
N GLU A 224 7.79 -8.64 22.39
CA GLU A 224 8.05 -9.34 23.64
C GLU A 224 9.00 -8.56 24.55
N TYR A 225 10.02 -7.93 23.97
CA TYR A 225 10.94 -7.09 24.70
C TYR A 225 10.23 -5.87 25.33
N ASN A 226 9.45 -5.14 24.54
CA ASN A 226 8.72 -3.97 25.01
C ASN A 226 7.66 -4.33 26.06
N GLU A 227 6.99 -5.47 25.95
CA GLU A 227 6.08 -5.99 26.99
C GLU A 227 6.82 -6.24 28.31
N LYS A 228 8.03 -6.82 28.28
CA LYS A 228 8.88 -7.00 29.46
C LYS A 228 9.32 -5.65 30.04
N PHE A 229 9.67 -4.68 29.18
CA PHE A 229 10.07 -3.35 29.62
C PHE A 229 8.91 -2.62 30.31
N ILE A 230 7.73 -2.56 29.70
CA ILE A 230 6.52 -1.91 30.23
C ILE A 230 6.11 -2.56 31.57
N SER A 231 6.20 -3.89 31.67
CA SER A 231 5.92 -4.63 32.90
C SER A 231 7.02 -4.53 33.98
N ARG A 232 8.03 -3.65 33.78
CA ARG A 232 9.16 -3.40 34.69
C ARG A 232 9.99 -4.63 35.04
N ARG A 233 10.09 -5.57 34.12
CA ARG A 233 10.92 -6.78 34.27
C ARG A 233 12.35 -6.58 33.75
N LEU A 234 12.64 -5.42 33.13
CA LEU A 234 13.96 -5.06 32.64
C LEU A 234 14.49 -3.85 33.41
N ASN A 235 15.79 -3.89 33.77
CA ASN A 235 16.42 -2.82 34.55
C ASN A 235 16.98 -1.73 33.65
N PRO A 236 16.48 -0.47 33.68
CA PRO A 236 17.01 0.64 32.90
C PRO A 236 18.49 0.98 33.20
N GLU A 237 18.96 0.73 34.43
CA GLU A 237 20.37 0.94 34.79
C GLU A 237 21.35 0.05 34.02
N LYS A 238 20.84 -1.09 33.50
CA LYS A 238 21.60 -1.98 32.61
C LYS A 238 21.49 -1.59 31.13
N GLY A 239 20.98 -0.39 30.85
CA GLY A 239 20.84 0.12 29.48
C GLY A 239 19.55 -0.29 28.77
N HIS A 240 18.65 -1.04 29.44
CA HIS A 240 17.35 -1.36 28.85
C HIS A 240 16.49 -0.11 28.68
N ARG A 241 15.90 0.05 27.51
CA ARG A 241 15.00 1.13 27.16
C ARG A 241 13.85 0.58 26.31
N PHE A 242 12.79 1.35 26.17
CA PHE A 242 11.75 1.04 25.20
C PHE A 242 12.33 1.11 23.77
N LEU A 243 12.03 0.13 22.93
CA LEU A 243 12.55 0.01 21.57
C LEU A 243 11.49 0.31 20.52
#